data_a2e37e0fbd12d4754b71af9b555bf42b
#
_entry.id   a2e37e0fbd12d4754b71af9b555bf42b
#
_cell.length_a   1.000
_cell.length_b   1.000
_cell.length_c   1.000
_cell.angle_alpha   90.00
_cell.angle_beta   90.00
_cell.angle_gamma   90.00
#
_symmetry.space_group_name_H-M   'P 1'
#
loop_
_entity.id
_entity.type
_entity.pdbx_description
1 polymer ?
#
loop_
_entity_poly.entity_id
_entity_poly.type
_entity_poly.pdbx_seq_one_letter_code
_entity_poly.pdbx_strand_id
1 'polypeptide(L)'
;MNKINFLDSVDWSFPVPISYGPNRINELPDICKTNNLARPLLVTDKSSKDLPFIKKILQDLNRSSINSDIFSDISPNPVDDEIYKGRSFYKEGKHDSIIAIGGGSGMDGGKAISLIANNSENLWDFEYEKSPIKKLSSFPPLICIPTTAGTGAETESTAMVTNSELGMKLCVWHPKQKPITALLDPCLTVSLPKNLTAWTGTDALVHGIEAFCVDSLYSVADGMALQGLNLIGNNLLEVYKNPDNLNARGAMLIGSCLTGISFLKGLGLVHAISHMVGAVYDTQHGLTNAVILPQVLIYNKNEIQSKINSMSFSIFNEP
;
A
#
# COMPACT_ATOMS: atom_id res chain seq x y z
N MET A 1 -27.87 13.42 2.87
CA MET A 1 -26.66 13.24 3.69
C MET A 1 -27.06 12.96 5.12
N ASN A 2 -26.69 11.83 5.68
CA ASN A 2 -26.79 11.64 7.12
C ASN A 2 -25.81 12.62 7.76
N LYS A 3 -26.31 13.54 8.61
CA LYS A 3 -25.42 14.45 9.33
C LYS A 3 -24.55 13.64 10.29
N ILE A 4 -23.23 13.82 10.22
CA ILE A 4 -22.28 13.26 11.19
C ILE A 4 -22.72 13.68 12.60
N ASN A 5 -22.91 12.70 13.48
CA ASN A 5 -23.20 12.94 14.87
C ASN A 5 -21.90 12.81 15.67
N PHE A 6 -21.38 13.92 16.21
CA PHE A 6 -20.15 13.93 16.98
C PHE A 6 -20.25 13.25 18.37
N LEU A 7 -21.42 12.76 18.72
CA LEU A 7 -21.63 11.98 19.94
C LEU A 7 -21.52 10.46 19.70
N ASP A 8 -21.37 10.02 18.44
CA ASP A 8 -21.20 8.62 18.12
C ASP A 8 -19.82 8.12 18.57
N SER A 9 -19.78 6.90 19.10
CA SER A 9 -18.52 6.26 19.47
C SER A 9 -17.85 5.67 18.25
N VAL A 10 -16.55 5.96 18.07
CA VAL A 10 -15.73 5.41 16.98
C VAL A 10 -14.36 4.99 17.50
N ASP A 11 -13.82 3.90 16.94
CA ASP A 11 -12.46 3.45 17.20
C ASP A 11 -11.56 3.78 16.01
N TRP A 12 -10.45 4.47 16.27
CA TRP A 12 -9.44 4.79 15.26
C TRP A 12 -8.24 3.87 15.39
N SER A 13 -8.04 3.03 14.38
CA SER A 13 -6.97 2.03 14.38
C SER A 13 -5.77 2.48 13.55
N PHE A 14 -4.99 3.39 14.10
CA PHE A 14 -3.72 3.94 13.57
C PHE A 14 -2.79 4.26 14.76
N PRO A 15 -1.44 4.21 14.68
CA PRO A 15 -0.58 4.12 13.49
C PRO A 15 0.23 2.81 13.38
N VAL A 16 0.88 2.62 12.19
CA VAL A 16 2.06 1.77 12.00
C VAL A 16 3.31 2.63 12.25
N PRO A 17 4.36 2.15 12.93
CA PRO A 17 5.64 2.86 13.01
C PRO A 17 6.23 3.11 11.63
N ILE A 18 6.56 4.37 11.32
CA ILE A 18 7.09 4.79 10.02
C ILE A 18 8.53 5.27 10.20
N SER A 19 9.46 4.66 9.45
CA SER A 19 10.85 5.09 9.33
C SER A 19 11.04 5.77 7.97
N TYR A 20 11.13 7.11 7.95
CA TYR A 20 11.25 7.88 6.71
C TYR A 20 12.63 8.54 6.58
N GLY A 21 13.18 8.53 5.37
CA GLY A 21 14.35 9.32 4.97
C GLY A 21 15.19 8.67 3.88
N PRO A 22 16.05 9.44 3.21
CA PRO A 22 16.93 8.92 2.17
C PRO A 22 17.96 7.95 2.75
N ASN A 23 18.18 6.84 2.04
CA ASN A 23 19.10 5.77 2.42
C ASN A 23 18.76 5.03 3.72
N ARG A 24 17.55 5.20 4.27
CA ARG A 24 17.10 4.48 5.46
C ARG A 24 16.99 2.96 5.23
N ILE A 25 16.95 2.51 3.97
CA ILE A 25 17.03 1.10 3.62
C ILE A 25 18.30 0.42 4.19
N ASN A 26 19.38 1.15 4.39
CA ASN A 26 20.60 0.62 4.98
C ASN A 26 20.46 0.25 6.48
N GLU A 27 19.40 0.73 7.14
CA GLU A 27 19.07 0.39 8.54
C GLU A 27 18.29 -0.92 8.66
N LEU A 28 17.88 -1.53 7.55
CA LEU A 28 17.06 -2.74 7.55
C LEU A 28 17.69 -3.91 8.35
N PRO A 29 19.01 -4.17 8.26
CA PRO A 29 19.63 -5.19 9.11
C PRO A 29 19.51 -4.90 10.61
N ASP A 30 19.61 -3.64 11.03
CA ASP A 30 19.49 -3.25 12.43
C ASP A 30 18.03 -3.32 12.90
N ILE A 31 17.08 -2.97 12.05
CA ILE A 31 15.64 -3.17 12.29
C ILE A 31 15.37 -4.67 12.51
N CYS A 32 15.90 -5.54 11.67
CA CYS A 32 15.75 -6.98 11.82
C CYS A 32 16.34 -7.47 13.17
N LYS A 33 17.56 -7.06 13.52
CA LYS A 33 18.22 -7.43 14.79
C LYS A 33 17.43 -6.97 16.01
N THR A 34 16.99 -5.72 16.00
CA THR A 34 16.21 -5.12 17.10
C THR A 34 14.88 -5.86 17.34
N ASN A 35 14.31 -6.43 16.29
CA ASN A 35 13.07 -7.20 16.36
C ASN A 35 13.31 -8.73 16.42
N ASN A 36 14.56 -9.19 16.58
CA ASN A 36 14.95 -10.60 16.63
C ASN A 36 14.53 -11.41 15.39
N LEU A 37 14.60 -10.77 14.20
CA LEU A 37 14.30 -11.41 12.91
C LEU A 37 15.60 -11.99 12.34
N ALA A 38 15.74 -13.31 12.42
CA ALA A 38 16.96 -14.00 11.99
C ALA A 38 16.87 -14.57 10.57
N ARG A 39 15.64 -14.83 10.10
CA ARG A 39 15.38 -15.48 8.81
C ARG A 39 14.18 -14.90 8.06
N PRO A 40 14.19 -13.61 7.75
CA PRO A 40 13.08 -12.98 7.00
C PRO A 40 12.99 -13.55 5.58
N LEU A 41 11.73 -13.75 5.10
CA LEU A 41 11.45 -13.94 3.68
C LEU A 41 11.26 -12.59 3.02
N LEU A 42 12.11 -12.23 2.08
CA LEU A 42 11.89 -11.05 1.24
C LEU A 42 10.91 -11.40 0.12
N VAL A 43 9.78 -10.71 0.09
CA VAL A 43 8.73 -10.89 -0.92
C VAL A 43 8.70 -9.66 -1.82
N THR A 44 8.75 -9.88 -3.14
CA THR A 44 8.66 -8.82 -4.16
C THR A 44 7.93 -9.35 -5.40
N ASP A 45 7.64 -8.48 -6.36
CA ASP A 45 7.04 -8.89 -7.63
C ASP A 45 8.09 -9.34 -8.67
N LYS A 46 7.60 -10.04 -9.71
CA LYS A 46 8.44 -10.61 -10.80
C LYS A 46 9.30 -9.56 -11.50
N SER A 47 8.80 -8.33 -11.62
CA SER A 47 9.51 -7.26 -12.34
C SER A 47 10.58 -6.58 -11.49
N SER A 48 10.44 -6.62 -10.17
CA SER A 48 11.32 -5.93 -9.23
C SER A 48 12.52 -6.77 -8.76
N LYS A 49 12.48 -8.10 -8.87
CA LYS A 49 13.47 -9.03 -8.31
C LYS A 49 14.93 -8.75 -8.71
N ASP A 50 15.12 -8.27 -9.94
CA ASP A 50 16.46 -8.04 -10.51
C ASP A 50 16.96 -6.60 -10.32
N LEU A 51 16.19 -5.73 -9.67
CA LEU A 51 16.59 -4.36 -9.40
C LEU A 51 17.84 -4.33 -8.50
N PRO A 52 18.79 -3.42 -8.78
CA PRO A 52 20.07 -3.39 -8.07
C PRO A 52 19.92 -3.28 -6.54
N PHE A 53 18.92 -2.54 -6.06
CA PHE A 53 18.70 -2.37 -4.62
C PHE A 53 18.19 -3.66 -3.96
N ILE A 54 17.44 -4.52 -4.65
CA ILE A 54 17.02 -5.83 -4.11
C ILE A 54 18.24 -6.71 -3.84
N LYS A 55 19.16 -6.78 -4.82
CA LYS A 55 20.41 -7.55 -4.66
C LYS A 55 21.26 -7.01 -3.51
N LYS A 56 21.35 -5.67 -3.39
CA LYS A 56 22.07 -5.02 -2.30
C LYS A 56 21.45 -5.34 -0.94
N ILE A 57 20.13 -5.28 -0.79
CA ILE A 57 19.41 -5.60 0.45
C ILE A 57 19.75 -7.02 0.90
N LEU A 58 19.65 -8.01 0.02
CA LEU A 58 19.99 -9.40 0.34
C LEU A 58 21.45 -9.56 0.77
N GLN A 59 22.39 -8.87 0.11
CA GLN A 59 23.79 -8.87 0.50
C GLN A 59 24.01 -8.25 1.88
N ASP A 60 23.37 -7.12 2.18
CA ASP A 60 23.52 -6.42 3.46
C ASP A 60 22.92 -7.21 4.63
N LEU A 61 21.78 -7.87 4.42
CA LEU A 61 21.19 -8.81 5.38
C LEU A 61 22.16 -9.98 5.67
N ASN A 62 22.69 -10.63 4.62
CA ASN A 62 23.62 -11.73 4.75
C ASN A 62 24.92 -11.33 5.46
N ARG A 63 25.51 -10.17 5.14
CA ARG A 63 26.69 -9.61 5.84
C ARG A 63 26.43 -9.36 7.31
N SER A 64 25.17 -9.13 7.66
CA SER A 64 24.73 -8.92 9.06
C SER A 64 24.32 -10.21 9.77
N SER A 65 24.60 -11.38 9.16
CA SER A 65 24.22 -12.71 9.65
C SER A 65 22.71 -12.95 9.75
N ILE A 66 21.94 -12.28 8.89
CA ILE A 66 20.50 -12.47 8.73
C ILE A 66 20.29 -13.30 7.47
N ASN A 67 19.82 -14.53 7.62
CA ASN A 67 19.66 -15.49 6.52
C ASN A 67 18.33 -15.23 5.78
N SER A 68 18.35 -14.39 4.77
CA SER A 68 17.16 -14.04 3.99
C SER A 68 17.15 -14.76 2.66
N ASP A 69 16.00 -15.33 2.30
CA ASP A 69 15.70 -15.82 0.96
C ASP A 69 14.73 -14.84 0.28
N ILE A 70 14.57 -14.97 -1.05
CA ILE A 70 13.65 -14.14 -1.84
C ILE A 70 12.56 -14.99 -2.47
N PHE A 71 11.31 -14.56 -2.34
CA PHE A 71 10.17 -15.04 -3.13
C PHE A 71 9.68 -13.92 -4.04
N SER A 72 9.75 -14.13 -5.34
CA SER A 72 9.44 -13.11 -6.34
C SER A 72 8.42 -13.56 -7.39
N ASP A 73 7.71 -14.65 -7.14
CA ASP A 73 6.70 -15.17 -8.07
C ASP A 73 5.33 -14.50 -7.84
N ILE A 74 5.33 -13.18 -7.72
CA ILE A 74 4.14 -12.34 -7.57
C ILE A 74 3.91 -11.54 -8.86
N SER A 75 2.72 -11.68 -9.45
CA SER A 75 2.28 -10.93 -10.64
C SER A 75 1.85 -9.50 -10.29
N PRO A 76 1.75 -8.58 -11.27
CA PRO A 76 1.24 -7.22 -11.06
C PRO A 76 -0.17 -7.18 -10.44
N ASN A 77 -1.00 -8.17 -10.71
CA ASN A 77 -2.27 -8.45 -10.03
C ASN A 77 -2.13 -9.81 -9.34
N PRO A 78 -1.72 -9.87 -8.05
CA PRO A 78 -1.46 -11.12 -7.36
C PRO A 78 -2.65 -12.07 -7.39
N VAL A 79 -2.40 -13.35 -7.62
CA VAL A 79 -3.43 -14.40 -7.60
C VAL A 79 -3.22 -15.36 -6.43
N ASP A 80 -4.29 -16.00 -5.99
CA ASP A 80 -4.28 -16.90 -4.83
C ASP A 80 -3.25 -18.04 -4.92
N ASP A 81 -3.06 -18.64 -6.09
CA ASP A 81 -2.04 -19.68 -6.30
C ASP A 81 -0.62 -19.20 -5.98
N GLU A 82 -0.29 -17.95 -6.31
CA GLU A 82 1.00 -17.34 -6.00
C GLU A 82 1.18 -17.17 -4.49
N ILE A 83 0.09 -16.79 -3.79
CA ILE A 83 0.09 -16.65 -2.33
C ILE A 83 0.28 -18.00 -1.63
N TYR A 84 -0.37 -19.06 -2.10
CA TYR A 84 -0.15 -20.42 -1.57
C TYR A 84 1.25 -20.95 -1.83
N LYS A 85 1.85 -20.67 -2.99
CA LYS A 85 3.26 -20.97 -3.29
C LYS A 85 4.20 -20.22 -2.34
N GLY A 86 3.94 -18.94 -2.11
CA GLY A 86 4.69 -18.11 -1.15
C GLY A 86 4.62 -18.64 0.28
N ARG A 87 3.42 -19.11 0.71
CA ARG A 87 3.24 -19.79 2.01
C ARG A 87 4.09 -21.06 2.11
N SER A 88 4.10 -21.89 1.07
CA SER A 88 4.90 -23.11 1.04
C SER A 88 6.40 -22.79 1.15
N PHE A 89 6.86 -21.81 0.37
CA PHE A 89 8.23 -21.34 0.39
C PHE A 89 8.63 -20.79 1.78
N TYR A 90 7.76 -20.01 2.41
CA TYR A 90 7.97 -19.51 3.78
C TYR A 90 8.16 -20.65 4.78
N LYS A 91 7.30 -21.67 4.72
CA LYS A 91 7.35 -22.84 5.64
C LYS A 91 8.57 -23.74 5.41
N GLU A 92 8.85 -24.08 4.16
CA GLU A 92 10.00 -24.91 3.79
C GLU A 92 11.34 -24.25 4.17
N GLY A 93 11.44 -22.93 3.93
CA GLY A 93 12.57 -22.12 4.31
C GLY A 93 12.69 -21.88 5.83
N LYS A 94 11.68 -22.25 6.63
CA LYS A 94 11.61 -21.98 8.08
C LYS A 94 11.83 -20.50 8.39
N HIS A 95 11.20 -19.63 7.61
CA HIS A 95 11.28 -18.19 7.82
C HIS A 95 10.55 -17.78 9.10
N ASP A 96 11.00 -16.70 9.72
CA ASP A 96 10.45 -16.17 10.98
C ASP A 96 9.68 -14.86 10.81
N SER A 97 9.83 -14.22 9.66
CA SER A 97 9.28 -12.90 9.36
C SER A 97 9.17 -12.67 7.84
N ILE A 98 8.52 -11.59 7.45
CA ILE A 98 8.36 -11.21 6.04
C ILE A 98 8.82 -9.76 5.85
N ILE A 99 9.61 -9.51 4.81
CA ILE A 99 9.92 -8.18 4.28
C ILE A 99 9.23 -8.05 2.93
N ALA A 100 8.11 -7.31 2.90
CA ALA A 100 7.39 -7.02 1.67
C ALA A 100 7.95 -5.75 1.03
N ILE A 101 8.56 -5.86 -0.15
CA ILE A 101 9.20 -4.74 -0.84
C ILE A 101 8.74 -4.65 -2.29
N GLY A 102 8.39 -3.47 -2.74
CA GLY A 102 7.94 -3.24 -4.11
C GLY A 102 6.86 -2.18 -4.24
N GLY A 103 6.15 -2.21 -5.34
CA GLY A 103 4.87 -1.52 -5.50
C GLY A 103 3.75 -2.25 -4.76
N GLY A 104 2.50 -1.86 -5.02
CA GLY A 104 1.32 -2.48 -4.37
C GLY A 104 1.32 -4.00 -4.45
N SER A 105 1.60 -4.57 -5.62
CA SER A 105 1.60 -6.02 -5.84
C SER A 105 2.61 -6.77 -4.96
N GLY A 106 3.84 -6.29 -4.86
CA GLY A 106 4.86 -6.90 -4.01
C GLY A 106 4.49 -6.83 -2.52
N MET A 107 3.92 -5.69 -2.09
CA MET A 107 3.43 -5.52 -0.73
C MET A 107 2.20 -6.36 -0.44
N ASP A 108 1.21 -6.38 -1.34
CA ASP A 108 0.00 -7.20 -1.19
C ASP A 108 0.32 -8.69 -1.16
N GLY A 109 1.24 -9.14 -2.03
CA GLY A 109 1.75 -10.51 -2.00
C GLY A 109 2.37 -10.88 -0.64
N GLY A 110 3.26 -10.03 -0.11
CA GLY A 110 3.89 -10.25 1.18
C GLY A 110 2.89 -10.27 2.35
N LYS A 111 1.93 -9.35 2.35
CA LYS A 111 0.87 -9.29 3.35
C LYS A 111 -0.06 -10.50 3.29
N ALA A 112 -0.51 -10.89 2.10
CA ALA A 112 -1.38 -12.05 1.91
C ALA A 112 -0.69 -13.35 2.32
N ILE A 113 0.61 -13.52 1.99
CA ILE A 113 1.42 -14.64 2.48
C ILE A 113 1.48 -14.61 4.03
N SER A 114 1.69 -13.42 4.62
CA SER A 114 1.75 -13.26 6.08
C SER A 114 0.45 -13.71 6.78
N LEU A 115 -0.73 -13.44 6.20
CA LEU A 115 -2.02 -13.87 6.76
C LEU A 115 -2.09 -15.38 6.95
N ILE A 116 -1.59 -16.14 5.99
CA ILE A 116 -1.72 -17.61 5.98
C ILE A 116 -0.44 -18.35 6.37
N ALA A 117 0.69 -17.65 6.59
CA ALA A 117 1.98 -18.26 6.83
C ALA A 117 1.99 -19.22 8.03
N ASN A 118 1.47 -18.78 9.18
CA ASN A 118 1.42 -19.53 10.43
C ASN A 118 0.04 -20.13 10.76
N ASN A 119 -0.95 -19.88 9.90
CA ASN A 119 -2.33 -20.29 10.11
C ASN A 119 -2.71 -21.44 9.18
N SER A 120 -3.69 -22.26 9.60
CA SER A 120 -4.25 -23.37 8.79
C SER A 120 -5.38 -22.93 7.87
N GLU A 121 -5.91 -21.76 8.13
CA GLU A 121 -7.04 -21.16 7.45
C GLU A 121 -6.75 -20.95 5.96
N ASN A 122 -7.80 -20.93 5.16
CA ASN A 122 -7.74 -20.60 3.76
C ASN A 122 -7.56 -19.10 3.59
N LEU A 123 -6.92 -18.65 2.49
CA LEU A 123 -6.77 -17.23 2.20
C LEU A 123 -8.11 -16.50 2.20
N TRP A 124 -9.15 -17.13 1.64
CA TRP A 124 -10.49 -16.55 1.51
C TRP A 124 -11.33 -16.53 2.79
N ASP A 125 -10.84 -17.13 3.87
CA ASP A 125 -11.42 -16.94 5.21
C ASP A 125 -11.08 -15.56 5.77
N PHE A 126 -10.05 -14.90 5.21
CA PHE A 126 -9.62 -13.54 5.55
C PHE A 126 -10.26 -12.46 4.65
N GLU A 127 -11.23 -12.79 3.81
CA GLU A 127 -11.94 -11.83 2.97
C GLU A 127 -12.58 -10.72 3.80
N TYR A 128 -12.52 -9.47 3.29
CA TYR A 128 -12.92 -8.26 4.02
C TYR A 128 -14.38 -8.28 4.51
N GLU A 129 -15.28 -8.81 3.70
CA GLU A 129 -16.71 -8.91 4.04
C GLU A 129 -17.00 -9.96 5.14
N LYS A 130 -16.04 -10.81 5.46
CA LYS A 130 -16.17 -11.80 6.54
C LYS A 130 -15.71 -11.19 7.87
N SER A 131 -16.34 -11.60 8.95
CA SER A 131 -15.92 -11.23 10.29
C SER A 131 -14.50 -11.76 10.57
N PRO A 132 -13.60 -10.97 11.17
CA PRO A 132 -12.26 -11.45 11.48
C PRO A 132 -12.27 -12.72 12.31
N ILE A 133 -11.39 -13.67 11.94
CA ILE A 133 -11.24 -14.95 12.65
C ILE A 133 -10.69 -14.67 14.06
N LYS A 134 -11.38 -15.21 15.07
CA LYS A 134 -11.05 -14.91 16.49
C LYS A 134 -9.91 -15.74 17.06
N LYS A 135 -9.77 -16.99 16.61
CA LYS A 135 -8.73 -17.92 17.10
C LYS A 135 -7.73 -18.18 15.98
N LEU A 136 -6.64 -17.48 16.03
CA LEU A 136 -5.53 -17.62 15.07
C LEU A 136 -4.23 -17.80 15.81
N SER A 137 -3.27 -18.46 15.16
CA SER A 137 -1.86 -18.37 15.49
C SER A 137 -1.37 -16.93 15.30
N SER A 138 -0.19 -16.59 15.82
CA SER A 138 0.42 -15.29 15.58
C SER A 138 0.78 -15.13 14.09
N PHE A 139 0.58 -13.96 13.56
CA PHE A 139 1.13 -13.59 12.25
C PHE A 139 2.65 -13.40 12.38
N PRO A 140 3.44 -13.73 11.34
CA PRO A 140 4.86 -13.40 11.35
C PRO A 140 5.03 -11.86 11.36
N PRO A 141 6.08 -11.33 12.03
CA PRO A 141 6.44 -9.93 11.92
C PRO A 141 6.59 -9.52 10.45
N LEU A 142 6.04 -8.36 10.09
CA LEU A 142 6.01 -7.86 8.74
C LEU A 142 6.69 -6.48 8.68
N ILE A 143 7.61 -6.28 7.73
CA ILE A 143 8.19 -5.00 7.37
C ILE A 143 7.73 -4.68 5.96
N CYS A 144 7.18 -3.47 5.72
CA CYS A 144 6.76 -3.02 4.40
C CYS A 144 7.67 -1.90 3.88
N ILE A 145 8.13 -2.03 2.63
CA ILE A 145 9.08 -1.12 1.99
C ILE A 145 8.56 -0.74 0.60
N PRO A 146 7.86 0.41 0.46
CA PRO A 146 7.36 0.85 -0.82
C PRO A 146 8.49 1.32 -1.74
N THR A 147 8.42 0.94 -3.01
CA THR A 147 9.30 1.44 -4.08
C THR A 147 8.55 2.30 -5.09
N THR A 148 7.27 2.54 -4.83
CA THR A 148 6.39 3.45 -5.57
C THR A 148 5.72 4.42 -4.60
N ALA A 149 5.38 5.60 -5.06
CA ALA A 149 4.55 6.55 -4.31
C ALA A 149 3.13 6.52 -4.91
N GLY A 150 2.30 5.61 -4.41
CA GLY A 150 0.97 5.36 -5.01
C GLY A 150 -0.02 4.72 -4.05
N THR A 151 0.11 3.44 -3.81
CA THR A 151 -0.90 2.65 -3.10
C THR A 151 -1.04 2.96 -1.61
N GLY A 152 0.03 3.45 -0.95
CA GLY A 152 0.02 3.63 0.51
C GLY A 152 -0.13 2.32 1.30
N ALA A 153 0.05 1.17 0.63
CA ALA A 153 -0.20 -0.15 1.19
C ALA A 153 0.74 -0.54 2.34
N GLU A 154 1.82 0.21 2.54
CA GLU A 154 2.82 -0.06 3.57
C GLU A 154 2.32 0.13 5.01
N THR A 155 1.19 0.82 5.20
CA THR A 155 0.62 1.08 6.53
C THR A 155 -0.66 0.31 6.81
N GLU A 156 -1.17 -0.43 5.81
CA GLU A 156 -2.45 -1.10 5.88
C GLU A 156 -2.34 -2.57 6.28
N SER A 157 -3.39 -3.08 6.91
CA SER A 157 -3.57 -4.52 7.21
C SER A 157 -4.31 -5.27 6.10
N THR A 158 -4.59 -4.61 4.99
CA THR A 158 -5.32 -5.14 3.82
C THR A 158 -4.35 -5.54 2.72
N ALA A 159 -4.72 -6.52 1.91
CA ALA A 159 -4.03 -6.89 0.68
C ALA A 159 -5.06 -7.25 -0.40
N MET A 160 -4.78 -6.83 -1.63
CA MET A 160 -5.65 -7.12 -2.78
C MET A 160 -5.14 -8.34 -3.54
N VAL A 161 -5.95 -9.38 -3.63
CA VAL A 161 -5.62 -10.65 -4.30
C VAL A 161 -6.74 -11.03 -5.26
N THR A 162 -6.39 -11.49 -6.45
CA THR A 162 -7.36 -12.03 -7.40
C THR A 162 -7.73 -13.47 -7.01
N ASN A 163 -9.01 -13.71 -6.78
CA ASN A 163 -9.56 -15.04 -6.65
C ASN A 163 -9.65 -15.65 -8.05
N SER A 164 -8.85 -16.68 -8.32
CA SER A 164 -8.77 -17.30 -9.65
C SER A 164 -10.05 -18.04 -10.03
N GLU A 165 -10.79 -18.58 -9.06
CA GLU A 165 -12.06 -19.27 -9.29
C GLU A 165 -13.19 -18.30 -9.64
N LEU A 166 -13.27 -17.16 -8.94
CA LEU A 166 -14.28 -16.14 -9.14
C LEU A 166 -13.94 -15.14 -10.25
N GLY A 167 -12.68 -15.05 -10.66
CA GLY A 167 -12.20 -14.03 -11.59
C GLY A 167 -12.34 -12.60 -11.04
N MET A 168 -12.29 -12.44 -9.72
CA MET A 168 -12.50 -11.17 -9.03
C MET A 168 -11.33 -10.80 -8.13
N LYS A 169 -10.97 -9.51 -8.09
CA LYS A 169 -9.99 -8.98 -7.15
C LYS A 169 -10.68 -8.68 -5.82
N LEU A 170 -10.28 -9.39 -4.77
CA LEU A 170 -10.87 -9.30 -3.44
C LEU A 170 -9.85 -8.80 -2.42
N CYS A 171 -10.34 -8.12 -1.40
CA CYS A 171 -9.55 -7.67 -0.27
C CYS A 171 -9.49 -8.76 0.80
N VAL A 172 -8.28 -9.14 1.20
CA VAL A 172 -8.04 -9.99 2.38
C VAL A 172 -7.38 -9.18 3.48
N TRP A 173 -7.75 -9.44 4.73
CA TRP A 173 -7.25 -8.64 5.85
C TRP A 173 -7.40 -9.33 7.20
N HIS A 174 -6.66 -8.79 8.17
CA HIS A 174 -6.93 -9.04 9.59
C HIS A 174 -6.40 -7.86 10.43
N PRO A 175 -7.16 -7.34 11.43
CA PRO A 175 -6.77 -6.12 12.17
C PRO A 175 -5.46 -6.25 12.96
N LYS A 176 -5.02 -7.46 13.27
CA LYS A 176 -3.74 -7.73 13.95
C LYS A 176 -2.57 -7.93 12.97
N GLN A 177 -2.83 -8.06 11.67
CA GLN A 177 -1.79 -8.24 10.66
C GLN A 177 -1.37 -6.86 10.15
N LYS A 178 -0.62 -6.12 10.96
CA LYS A 178 -0.06 -4.82 10.60
C LYS A 178 1.47 -4.92 10.53
N PRO A 179 2.10 -4.15 9.63
CA PRO A 179 3.55 -4.03 9.65
C PRO A 179 4.05 -3.54 11.01
N ILE A 180 5.14 -4.15 11.49
CA ILE A 180 5.86 -3.65 12.67
C ILE A 180 6.63 -2.37 12.33
N THR A 181 6.94 -2.16 11.04
CA THR A 181 7.59 -0.97 10.51
C THR A 181 7.25 -0.83 9.03
N ALA A 182 6.88 0.39 8.62
CA ALA A 182 6.92 0.86 7.24
C ALA A 182 8.20 1.67 7.03
N LEU A 183 9.07 1.24 6.09
CA LEU A 183 10.33 1.91 5.82
C LEU A 183 10.23 2.65 4.49
N LEU A 184 10.14 3.97 4.56
CA LEU A 184 9.93 4.87 3.43
C LEU A 184 11.25 5.54 3.03
N ASP A 185 11.89 5.02 1.99
CA ASP A 185 13.15 5.55 1.45
C ASP A 185 12.93 6.12 0.04
N PRO A 186 12.96 7.44 -0.15
CA PRO A 186 12.75 8.05 -1.46
C PRO A 186 13.77 7.64 -2.50
N CYS A 187 14.98 7.20 -2.11
CA CYS A 187 15.99 6.71 -3.04
C CYS A 187 15.54 5.47 -3.82
N LEU A 188 14.65 4.64 -3.23
CA LEU A 188 14.13 3.45 -3.89
C LEU A 188 13.12 3.77 -5.00
N THR A 189 12.59 4.99 -5.04
CA THR A 189 11.60 5.42 -6.05
C THR A 189 12.23 6.09 -7.27
N VAL A 190 13.52 6.43 -7.24
CA VAL A 190 14.19 7.22 -8.31
C VAL A 190 14.20 6.48 -9.64
N SER A 191 14.42 5.16 -9.62
CA SER A 191 14.47 4.34 -10.84
C SER A 191 13.09 4.01 -11.44
N LEU A 192 12.00 4.47 -10.82
CA LEU A 192 10.65 4.19 -11.32
C LEU A 192 10.42 4.88 -12.68
N PRO A 193 9.97 4.14 -13.73
CA PRO A 193 9.65 4.73 -15.03
C PRO A 193 8.65 5.88 -14.93
N LYS A 194 8.78 6.87 -15.83
CA LYS A 194 7.94 8.09 -15.83
C LYS A 194 6.44 7.79 -15.88
N ASN A 195 6.03 6.83 -16.71
CA ASN A 195 4.63 6.42 -16.80
C ASN A 195 4.12 5.83 -15.48
N LEU A 196 4.90 4.94 -14.84
CA LEU A 196 4.55 4.40 -13.53
C LEU A 196 4.55 5.49 -12.45
N THR A 197 5.49 6.43 -12.48
CA THR A 197 5.51 7.60 -11.58
C THR A 197 4.21 8.40 -11.70
N ALA A 198 3.77 8.68 -12.93
CA ALA A 198 2.51 9.40 -13.16
C ALA A 198 1.29 8.62 -12.69
N TRP A 199 1.20 7.34 -13.06
CA TRP A 199 0.05 6.50 -12.74
C TRP A 199 -0.08 6.25 -11.24
N THR A 200 1.03 5.89 -10.57
CA THR A 200 0.99 5.66 -9.12
C THR A 200 0.75 6.95 -8.34
N GLY A 201 1.35 8.08 -8.78
CA GLY A 201 1.09 9.37 -8.14
C GLY A 201 -0.35 9.85 -8.31
N THR A 202 -0.98 9.55 -9.45
CA THR A 202 -2.41 9.83 -9.65
C THR A 202 -3.29 8.91 -8.79
N ASP A 203 -2.89 7.65 -8.60
CA ASP A 203 -3.55 6.73 -7.68
C ASP A 203 -3.57 7.28 -6.26
N ALA A 204 -2.41 7.74 -5.76
CA ALA A 204 -2.32 8.40 -4.46
C ALA A 204 -3.21 9.65 -4.36
N LEU A 205 -3.32 10.44 -5.44
CA LEU A 205 -4.22 11.58 -5.51
C LEU A 205 -5.68 11.14 -5.36
N VAL A 206 -6.09 10.09 -6.08
CA VAL A 206 -7.45 9.54 -6.02
C VAL A 206 -7.77 9.01 -4.63
N HIS A 207 -6.85 8.32 -3.97
CA HIS A 207 -6.99 7.88 -2.58
C HIS A 207 -7.37 9.05 -1.65
N GLY A 208 -6.61 10.14 -1.72
CA GLY A 208 -6.88 11.32 -0.89
C GLY A 208 -8.21 11.98 -1.21
N ILE A 209 -8.57 12.12 -2.49
CA ILE A 209 -9.85 12.71 -2.94
C ILE A 209 -11.02 11.86 -2.45
N GLU A 210 -11.01 10.56 -2.73
CA GLU A 210 -12.12 9.69 -2.38
C GLU A 210 -12.25 9.54 -0.86
N ALA A 211 -11.15 9.30 -0.14
CA ALA A 211 -11.17 9.22 1.32
C ALA A 211 -11.71 10.52 1.98
N PHE A 212 -11.30 11.68 1.49
CA PHE A 212 -11.82 12.95 2.00
C PHE A 212 -13.32 13.12 1.72
N CYS A 213 -13.81 12.58 0.59
CA CYS A 213 -15.23 12.65 0.23
C CYS A 213 -16.12 11.71 1.05
N VAL A 214 -15.60 10.63 1.62
CA VAL A 214 -16.38 9.74 2.50
C VAL A 214 -16.85 10.47 3.75
N ASP A 215 -18.12 10.34 4.11
CA ASP A 215 -18.68 10.89 5.35
C ASP A 215 -18.45 9.91 6.51
N SER A 216 -17.58 10.29 7.43
CA SER A 216 -17.23 9.49 8.60
C SER A 216 -16.66 10.37 9.70
N LEU A 217 -16.80 9.96 10.96
CA LEU A 217 -16.17 10.63 12.10
C LEU A 217 -14.66 10.43 12.21
N TYR A 218 -14.02 9.81 11.22
CA TYR A 218 -12.58 9.61 11.24
C TYR A 218 -11.81 10.89 10.82
N SER A 219 -11.95 11.94 11.62
CA SER A 219 -11.41 13.29 11.31
C SER A 219 -9.89 13.34 11.17
N VAL A 220 -9.16 12.43 11.82
CA VAL A 220 -7.70 12.29 11.63
C VAL A 220 -7.38 11.97 10.16
N ALA A 221 -8.18 11.11 9.52
CA ALA A 221 -8.02 10.76 8.12
C ALA A 221 -8.28 11.95 7.18
N ASP A 222 -9.20 12.86 7.53
CA ASP A 222 -9.43 14.08 6.74
C ASP A 222 -8.20 14.99 6.71
N GLY A 223 -7.55 15.18 7.86
CA GLY A 223 -6.31 15.95 7.94
C GLY A 223 -5.18 15.31 7.13
N MET A 224 -5.06 13.97 7.18
CA MET A 224 -4.07 13.20 6.40
C MET A 224 -4.37 13.28 4.90
N ALA A 225 -5.63 13.15 4.49
CA ALA A 225 -6.04 13.27 3.09
C ALA A 225 -5.65 14.63 2.52
N LEU A 226 -6.02 15.73 3.17
CA LEU A 226 -5.71 17.08 2.70
C LEU A 226 -4.21 17.36 2.66
N GLN A 227 -3.45 16.95 3.67
CA GLN A 227 -1.99 17.09 3.67
C GLN A 227 -1.35 16.23 2.58
N GLY A 228 -1.81 15.00 2.39
CA GLY A 228 -1.35 14.13 1.32
C GLY A 228 -1.63 14.72 -0.06
N LEU A 229 -2.85 15.23 -0.28
CA LEU A 229 -3.24 15.92 -1.53
C LEU A 229 -2.34 17.13 -1.82
N ASN A 230 -2.00 17.91 -0.79
CA ASN A 230 -1.10 19.06 -0.94
C ASN A 230 0.31 18.62 -1.38
N LEU A 231 0.88 17.60 -0.72
CA LEU A 231 2.20 17.09 -1.10
C LEU A 231 2.22 16.53 -2.52
N ILE A 232 1.20 15.76 -2.90
CA ILE A 232 1.10 15.15 -4.22
C ILE A 232 0.85 16.23 -5.30
N GLY A 233 -0.11 17.13 -5.10
CA GLY A 233 -0.44 18.19 -6.05
C GLY A 233 0.76 19.06 -6.41
N ASN A 234 1.56 19.44 -5.41
CA ASN A 234 2.72 20.30 -5.61
C ASN A 234 3.96 19.57 -6.18
N ASN A 235 4.01 18.22 -6.13
CA ASN A 235 5.23 17.49 -6.48
C ASN A 235 5.07 16.47 -7.62
N LEU A 236 3.85 16.03 -7.97
CA LEU A 236 3.64 15.00 -9.00
C LEU A 236 4.19 15.42 -10.37
N LEU A 237 3.92 16.66 -10.78
CA LEU A 237 4.41 17.18 -12.06
C LEU A 237 5.93 17.37 -12.03
N GLU A 238 6.47 17.74 -10.88
CA GLU A 238 7.92 17.90 -10.69
C GLU A 238 8.65 16.56 -10.83
N VAL A 239 8.23 15.50 -10.13
CA VAL A 239 8.87 14.18 -10.23
C VAL A 239 8.70 13.55 -11.62
N TYR A 240 7.63 13.89 -12.35
CA TYR A 240 7.46 13.45 -13.73
C TYR A 240 8.48 14.10 -14.68
N LYS A 241 8.71 15.42 -14.52
CA LYS A 241 9.67 16.19 -15.33
C LYS A 241 11.11 15.89 -14.94
N ASN A 242 11.39 15.90 -13.65
CA ASN A 242 12.71 15.77 -13.02
C ASN A 242 12.73 14.54 -12.08
N PRO A 243 12.81 13.30 -12.64
CA PRO A 243 12.69 12.07 -11.86
C PRO A 243 13.78 11.89 -10.79
N ASP A 244 14.90 12.56 -10.90
CA ASP A 244 16.02 12.51 -9.96
C ASP A 244 15.88 13.53 -8.81
N ASN A 245 14.83 14.36 -8.81
CA ASN A 245 14.58 15.30 -7.71
C ASN A 245 14.13 14.53 -6.45
N LEU A 246 15.11 14.20 -5.62
CA LEU A 246 14.91 13.36 -4.43
C LEU A 246 13.97 14.03 -3.40
N ASN A 247 13.99 15.36 -3.31
CA ASN A 247 13.08 16.08 -2.41
C ASN A 247 11.60 15.91 -2.84
N ALA A 248 11.34 16.06 -4.14
CA ALA A 248 10.01 15.84 -4.69
C ALA A 248 9.59 14.36 -4.60
N ARG A 249 10.51 13.40 -4.80
CA ARG A 249 10.27 11.97 -4.54
C ARG A 249 9.87 11.70 -3.10
N GLY A 250 10.57 12.35 -2.15
CA GLY A 250 10.24 12.26 -0.73
C GLY A 250 8.85 12.81 -0.41
N ALA A 251 8.51 13.97 -0.96
CA ALA A 251 7.18 14.56 -0.80
C ALA A 251 6.08 13.65 -1.36
N MET A 252 6.30 13.06 -2.55
CA MET A 252 5.36 12.10 -3.14
C MET A 252 5.19 10.86 -2.26
N LEU A 253 6.28 10.32 -1.72
CA LEU A 253 6.25 9.12 -0.88
C LEU A 253 5.49 9.37 0.43
N ILE A 254 5.74 10.51 1.09
CA ILE A 254 4.99 10.92 2.28
C ILE A 254 3.52 11.16 1.91
N GLY A 255 3.26 11.89 0.82
CA GLY A 255 1.90 12.16 0.35
C GLY A 255 1.11 10.88 0.09
N SER A 256 1.71 9.91 -0.60
CA SER A 256 1.12 8.58 -0.83
C SER A 256 0.83 7.84 0.47
N CYS A 257 1.76 7.84 1.40
CA CYS A 257 1.58 7.22 2.72
C CYS A 257 0.39 7.84 3.48
N LEU A 258 0.29 9.18 3.49
CA LEU A 258 -0.81 9.90 4.17
C LEU A 258 -2.17 9.63 3.52
N THR A 259 -2.24 9.65 2.19
CA THR A 259 -3.49 9.32 1.47
C THR A 259 -3.85 7.84 1.64
N GLY A 260 -2.86 6.94 1.69
CA GLY A 260 -3.04 5.54 2.02
C GLY A 260 -3.64 5.33 3.42
N ILE A 261 -3.14 6.04 4.43
CA ILE A 261 -3.75 6.00 5.78
C ILE A 261 -5.17 6.58 5.75
N SER A 262 -5.42 7.62 4.96
CA SER A 262 -6.72 8.28 4.94
C SER A 262 -7.85 7.39 4.42
N PHE A 263 -7.57 6.44 3.52
CA PHE A 263 -8.60 5.57 2.98
C PHE A 263 -9.10 4.49 3.97
N LEU A 264 -8.59 4.46 5.20
CA LEU A 264 -9.28 3.76 6.30
C LEU A 264 -10.72 4.28 6.53
N LYS A 265 -11.05 5.48 6.07
CA LYS A 265 -12.43 5.97 6.00
C LYS A 265 -13.27 5.22 4.97
N GLY A 266 -12.65 4.61 3.97
CA GLY A 266 -13.24 4.02 2.80
C GLY A 266 -12.79 4.73 1.52
N LEU A 267 -13.08 4.10 0.39
CA LEU A 267 -12.88 4.61 -0.97
C LEU A 267 -14.24 4.77 -1.66
N GLY A 268 -14.23 5.34 -2.84
CA GLY A 268 -15.44 5.70 -3.57
C GLY A 268 -15.61 4.97 -4.90
N LEU A 269 -16.37 5.60 -5.79
CA LEU A 269 -16.80 5.04 -7.06
C LEU A 269 -15.65 4.85 -8.06
N VAL A 270 -14.57 5.67 -7.99
CA VAL A 270 -13.40 5.49 -8.87
C VAL A 270 -12.77 4.13 -8.62
N HIS A 271 -12.48 3.81 -7.36
CA HIS A 271 -11.88 2.53 -6.99
C HIS A 271 -12.84 1.36 -7.21
N ALA A 272 -14.13 1.51 -6.92
CA ALA A 272 -15.13 0.48 -7.18
C ALA A 272 -15.17 0.07 -8.66
N ILE A 273 -15.11 1.03 -9.58
CA ILE A 273 -15.08 0.74 -11.03
C ILE A 273 -13.71 0.20 -11.44
N SER A 274 -12.61 0.82 -11.01
CA SER A 274 -11.27 0.46 -11.46
C SER A 274 -10.84 -0.94 -11.03
N HIS A 275 -11.27 -1.41 -9.87
CA HIS A 275 -11.01 -2.78 -9.41
C HIS A 275 -11.67 -3.80 -10.35
N MET A 276 -12.93 -3.55 -10.78
CA MET A 276 -13.63 -4.42 -11.71
C MET A 276 -13.00 -4.39 -13.11
N VAL A 277 -12.66 -3.20 -13.61
CA VAL A 277 -11.97 -3.04 -14.91
C VAL A 277 -10.62 -3.74 -14.89
N GLY A 278 -9.84 -3.57 -13.81
CA GLY A 278 -8.55 -4.22 -13.64
C GLY A 278 -8.65 -5.75 -13.59
N ALA A 279 -9.68 -6.30 -12.93
CA ALA A 279 -9.89 -7.74 -12.86
C ALA A 279 -10.24 -8.37 -14.22
N VAL A 280 -11.02 -7.64 -15.06
CA VAL A 280 -11.47 -8.15 -16.37
C VAL A 280 -10.44 -7.94 -17.48
N TYR A 281 -9.75 -6.79 -17.48
CA TYR A 281 -8.90 -6.36 -18.60
C TYR A 281 -7.41 -6.26 -18.26
N ASP A 282 -7.02 -6.63 -17.04
CA ASP A 282 -5.62 -6.56 -16.54
C ASP A 282 -4.98 -5.18 -16.75
N THR A 283 -5.77 -4.10 -16.55
CA THR A 283 -5.30 -2.73 -16.72
C THR A 283 -4.45 -2.28 -15.53
N GLN A 284 -3.52 -1.34 -15.79
CA GLN A 284 -2.75 -0.72 -14.72
C GLN A 284 -3.68 0.16 -13.86
N HIS A 285 -3.70 -0.10 -12.54
CA HIS A 285 -4.70 0.45 -11.61
C HIS A 285 -4.72 1.98 -11.58
N GLY A 286 -3.57 2.63 -11.38
CA GLY A 286 -3.50 4.08 -11.29
C GLY A 286 -3.81 4.79 -12.60
N LEU A 287 -3.51 4.18 -13.76
CA LEU A 287 -3.96 4.68 -15.06
C LEU A 287 -5.48 4.62 -15.18
N THR A 288 -6.06 3.50 -14.77
CA THR A 288 -7.52 3.32 -14.80
C THR A 288 -8.21 4.33 -13.89
N ASN A 289 -7.70 4.55 -12.68
CA ASN A 289 -8.19 5.58 -11.76
C ASN A 289 -8.11 6.98 -12.38
N ALA A 290 -6.99 7.32 -13.05
CA ALA A 290 -6.80 8.60 -13.71
C ALA A 290 -7.86 8.88 -14.81
N VAL A 291 -8.21 7.85 -15.57
CA VAL A 291 -9.21 7.95 -16.66
C VAL A 291 -10.63 8.10 -16.10
N ILE A 292 -10.94 7.40 -15.01
CA ILE A 292 -12.30 7.37 -14.42
C ILE A 292 -12.58 8.62 -13.57
N LEU A 293 -11.58 9.14 -12.85
CA LEU A 293 -11.73 10.22 -11.87
C LEU A 293 -12.53 11.42 -12.35
N PRO A 294 -12.29 12.01 -13.55
CA PRO A 294 -13.02 13.20 -13.98
C PRO A 294 -14.52 12.98 -14.09
N GLN A 295 -14.95 11.82 -14.60
CA GLN A 295 -16.37 11.48 -14.75
C GLN A 295 -17.05 11.26 -13.40
N VAL A 296 -16.35 10.61 -12.46
CA VAL A 296 -16.87 10.40 -11.11
C VAL A 296 -16.99 11.71 -10.34
N LEU A 297 -16.04 12.63 -10.49
CA LEU A 297 -16.13 13.96 -9.87
C LEU A 297 -17.34 14.75 -10.42
N ILE A 298 -17.59 14.68 -11.73
CA ILE A 298 -18.78 15.30 -12.35
C ILE A 298 -20.06 14.66 -11.80
N TYR A 299 -20.11 13.34 -11.73
CA TYR A 299 -21.26 12.59 -11.22
C TYR A 299 -21.57 12.95 -9.77
N ASN A 300 -20.55 13.02 -8.91
CA ASN A 300 -20.69 13.28 -7.48
C ASN A 300 -20.74 14.78 -7.13
N LYS A 301 -20.63 15.69 -8.10
CA LYS A 301 -20.43 17.13 -7.88
C LYS A 301 -21.35 17.72 -6.79
N ASN A 302 -22.64 17.42 -6.83
CA ASN A 302 -23.61 17.98 -5.91
C ASN A 302 -23.40 17.51 -4.47
N GLU A 303 -23.00 16.23 -4.28
CA GLU A 303 -22.80 15.62 -2.97
C GLU A 303 -21.50 16.09 -2.31
N ILE A 304 -20.46 16.33 -3.11
CA ILE A 304 -19.13 16.74 -2.62
C ILE A 304 -18.90 18.23 -2.64
N GLN A 305 -19.92 19.05 -2.99
CA GLN A 305 -19.79 20.50 -3.19
C GLN A 305 -19.11 21.22 -2.00
N SER A 306 -19.43 20.84 -0.76
CA SER A 306 -18.85 21.43 0.44
C SER A 306 -17.36 21.11 0.64
N LYS A 307 -16.84 20.08 -0.06
CA LYS A 307 -15.46 19.56 0.09
C LYS A 307 -14.55 20.03 -1.07
N ILE A 308 -15.14 20.46 -2.20
CA ILE A 308 -14.41 20.81 -3.42
C ILE A 308 -13.35 21.89 -3.16
N ASN A 309 -13.72 22.98 -2.49
CA ASN A 309 -12.79 24.08 -2.25
C ASN A 309 -11.57 23.66 -1.42
N SER A 310 -11.79 22.83 -0.38
CA SER A 310 -10.68 22.33 0.44
C SER A 310 -9.75 21.43 -0.35
N MET A 311 -10.29 20.56 -1.21
CA MET A 311 -9.49 19.70 -2.09
C MET A 311 -8.74 20.52 -3.13
N SER A 312 -9.42 21.47 -3.79
CA SER A 312 -8.81 22.34 -4.79
C SER A 312 -7.67 23.15 -4.19
N PHE A 313 -7.90 23.76 -3.04
CA PHE A 313 -6.85 24.49 -2.32
C PHE A 313 -5.66 23.59 -1.94
N SER A 314 -5.91 22.39 -1.48
CA SER A 314 -4.82 21.45 -1.15
C SER A 314 -4.01 21.03 -2.36
N ILE A 315 -4.64 20.81 -3.52
CA ILE A 315 -3.98 20.30 -4.73
C ILE A 315 -3.29 21.43 -5.51
N PHE A 316 -3.97 22.56 -5.67
CA PHE A 316 -3.57 23.63 -6.59
C PHE A 316 -3.18 24.93 -5.90
N ASN A 317 -3.31 25.04 -4.57
CA ASN A 317 -3.20 26.27 -3.79
C ASN A 317 -4.22 27.38 -4.24
N GLU A 318 -5.32 26.95 -4.86
CA GLU A 318 -6.41 27.80 -5.35
C GLU A 318 -7.75 27.18 -4.96
N PRO A 319 -8.79 28.00 -4.61
CA PRO A 319 -10.10 27.49 -4.22
C PRO A 319 -10.90 26.91 -5.37
#